data_66bb015d5f4f6c246abb60520a6d6cda
#
_entry.id   66bb015d5f4f6c246abb60520a6d6cda
#
_cell.length_a   1.000
_cell.length_b   1.000
_cell.length_c   1.000
_cell.angle_alpha   90.00
_cell.angle_beta   90.00
_cell.angle_gamma   90.00
#
_symmetry.space_group_name_H-M   'P 1'
#
loop_
_entity.id
_entity.type
_entity.pdbx_description
1 polymer ?
#
loop_
_entity_poly.entity_id
_entity_poly.type
_entity_poly.pdbx_seq_one_letter_code
_entity_poly.pdbx_strand_id
1 'polypeptide(L)'
;MATLNISNKILNWYDNNKRDLPWRHPKSKEQSHYYTLISEFMLQQTQVKTVIPYFKKFVYEIPNIDSLSKVDDRKLLKLWEGLGYYSRAKNLKRTAKLILKRKKKHLLPDTLKDLKELPGIGDYTSKAILALEYNRKVIPLDGNIAVSYTHLTLPTTPYV
;
A
#
# COMPACT_ATOMS: atom_id res chain seq x y z
N MET A 1 22.84 -16.30 -18.37
CA MET A 1 22.44 -17.44 -17.48
C MET A 1 22.49 -17.12 -15.97
N ALA A 2 23.40 -16.28 -15.46
CA ALA A 2 23.48 -15.94 -14.02
C ALA A 2 22.26 -15.19 -13.45
N THR A 3 21.67 -14.27 -14.20
CA THR A 3 20.50 -13.46 -13.78
C THR A 3 19.23 -14.29 -13.55
N LEU A 4 18.97 -15.31 -14.35
CA LEU A 4 17.83 -16.23 -14.15
C LEU A 4 17.93 -17.02 -12.84
N ASN A 5 19.15 -17.36 -12.44
CA ASN A 5 19.39 -18.12 -11.20
C ASN A 5 19.12 -17.28 -9.95
N ILE A 6 19.48 -15.98 -9.95
CA ILE A 6 19.21 -15.06 -8.82
C ILE A 6 17.71 -14.81 -8.66
N SER A 7 16.99 -14.53 -9.76
CA SER A 7 15.54 -14.32 -9.73
C SER A 7 14.80 -15.53 -9.16
N ASN A 8 15.14 -16.73 -9.61
CA ASN A 8 14.55 -17.97 -9.12
C ASN A 8 14.85 -18.20 -7.63
N LYS A 9 16.07 -17.91 -7.17
CA LYS A 9 16.42 -18.01 -5.75
C LYS A 9 15.60 -17.03 -4.89
N ILE A 10 15.43 -15.80 -5.35
CA ILE A 10 14.62 -14.78 -4.64
C ILE A 10 13.15 -15.21 -4.58
N LEU A 11 12.58 -15.70 -5.70
CA LEU A 11 11.19 -16.16 -5.75
C LEU A 11 10.97 -17.36 -4.83
N ASN A 12 11.84 -18.36 -4.87
CA ASN A 12 11.75 -19.51 -4.00
C ASN A 12 11.88 -19.13 -2.51
N TRP A 13 12.80 -18.22 -2.19
CA TRP A 13 12.92 -17.70 -0.83
C TRP A 13 11.64 -16.98 -0.40
N TYR A 14 11.11 -16.10 -1.27
CA TYR A 14 9.89 -15.36 -0.98
C TYR A 14 8.70 -16.29 -0.73
N ASP A 15 8.51 -17.30 -1.57
CA ASP A 15 7.39 -18.25 -1.41
C ASP A 15 7.44 -19.01 -0.08
N ASN A 16 8.64 -19.31 0.41
CA ASN A 16 8.83 -19.99 1.69
C ASN A 16 8.82 -19.05 2.92
N ASN A 17 9.07 -17.74 2.72
CA ASN A 17 9.26 -16.79 3.83
C ASN A 17 8.27 -15.61 3.80
N LYS A 18 7.35 -15.56 2.83
CA LYS A 18 6.37 -14.48 2.74
C LYS A 18 5.49 -14.43 3.98
N ARG A 19 5.35 -13.24 4.55
CA ARG A 19 4.51 -13.02 5.72
C ARG A 19 3.04 -13.20 5.36
N ASP A 20 2.30 -13.89 6.21
CA ASP A 20 0.85 -13.91 6.15
C ASP A 20 0.29 -12.59 6.71
N LEU A 21 -0.33 -11.80 5.84
CA LEU A 21 -0.83 -10.47 6.17
C LEU A 21 -2.32 -10.38 5.88
N PRO A 22 -3.15 -9.83 6.80
CA PRO A 22 -4.60 -9.86 6.68
C PRO A 22 -5.15 -9.14 5.43
N TRP A 23 -4.43 -8.18 4.88
CA TRP A 23 -4.81 -7.47 3.65
C TRP A 23 -4.48 -8.21 2.36
N ARG A 24 -3.83 -9.38 2.45
CA ARG A 24 -3.51 -10.24 1.29
C ARG A 24 -4.55 -11.31 1.00
N HIS A 25 -5.66 -11.35 1.76
CA HIS A 25 -6.72 -12.35 1.62
C HIS A 25 -8.08 -11.70 1.30
N PRO A 26 -8.19 -10.90 0.22
CA PRO A 26 -9.47 -10.35 -0.20
C PRO A 26 -10.36 -11.43 -0.82
N LYS A 27 -11.68 -11.26 -0.68
CA LYS A 27 -12.69 -12.16 -1.25
C LYS A 27 -13.23 -11.69 -2.60
N SER A 28 -12.98 -10.43 -2.97
CA SER A 28 -13.37 -9.84 -4.25
C SER A 28 -12.33 -8.83 -4.71
N LYS A 29 -12.44 -8.40 -5.97
CA LYS A 29 -11.57 -7.36 -6.53
C LYS A 29 -11.76 -6.02 -5.82
N GLU A 30 -12.98 -5.63 -5.55
CA GLU A 30 -13.29 -4.39 -4.82
C GLU A 30 -12.70 -4.41 -3.41
N GLN A 31 -12.78 -5.57 -2.75
CA GLN A 31 -12.17 -5.75 -1.43
C GLN A 31 -10.64 -5.71 -1.50
N SER A 32 -10.03 -6.25 -2.55
CA SER A 32 -8.57 -6.15 -2.79
C SER A 32 -8.14 -4.70 -2.86
N HIS A 33 -8.76 -3.91 -3.73
CA HIS A 33 -8.48 -2.49 -3.87
C HIS A 33 -8.69 -1.71 -2.57
N TYR A 34 -9.75 -2.04 -1.83
CA TYR A 34 -10.03 -1.43 -0.54
C TYR A 34 -8.97 -1.79 0.50
N TYR A 35 -8.59 -3.06 0.61
CA TYR A 35 -7.59 -3.53 1.56
C TYR A 35 -6.20 -2.96 1.25
N THR A 36 -5.83 -2.90 -0.01
CA THR A 36 -4.59 -2.25 -0.45
C THR A 36 -4.58 -0.77 -0.08
N LEU A 37 -5.68 -0.04 -0.33
CA LEU A 37 -5.78 1.37 0.06
C LEU A 37 -5.58 1.56 1.57
N ILE A 38 -6.30 0.80 2.40
CA ILE A 38 -6.21 0.92 3.86
C ILE A 38 -4.81 0.56 4.35
N SER A 39 -4.25 -0.58 3.91
CA SER A 39 -2.94 -1.02 4.37
C SER A 39 -1.83 -0.05 3.97
N GLU A 40 -1.84 0.46 2.73
CA GLU A 40 -0.85 1.43 2.27
C GLU A 40 -0.88 2.72 3.10
N PHE A 41 -2.08 3.25 3.42
CA PHE A 41 -2.19 4.42 4.28
C PHE A 41 -1.77 4.15 5.73
N MET A 42 -2.06 2.98 6.28
CA MET A 42 -1.65 2.62 7.64
C MET A 42 -0.15 2.35 7.74
N LEU A 43 0.46 1.79 6.70
CA LEU A 43 1.88 1.45 6.66
C LEU A 43 2.80 2.66 6.44
N GLN A 44 2.27 3.82 6.03
CA GLN A 44 3.07 5.05 5.95
C GLN A 44 3.69 5.36 7.31
N GLN A 45 5.02 5.23 7.44
CA GLN A 45 5.77 5.49 8.67
C GLN A 45 5.31 4.68 9.90
N THR A 46 4.68 3.52 9.68
CA THR A 46 4.22 2.63 10.76
C THR A 46 4.63 1.18 10.45
N GLN A 47 5.15 0.49 11.45
CA GLN A 47 5.60 -0.89 11.29
C GLN A 47 4.42 -1.85 11.07
N VAL A 48 4.64 -2.87 10.24
CA VAL A 48 3.63 -3.90 9.89
C VAL A 48 3.02 -4.54 11.14
N LYS A 49 3.84 -4.89 12.13
CA LYS A 49 3.39 -5.53 13.39
C LYS A 49 2.36 -4.67 14.13
N THR A 50 2.56 -3.36 14.14
CA THR A 50 1.62 -2.40 14.72
C THR A 50 0.34 -2.28 13.90
N VAL A 51 0.44 -2.28 12.56
CA VAL A 51 -0.71 -2.09 11.66
C VAL A 51 -1.69 -3.26 11.69
N ILE A 52 -1.23 -4.51 11.85
CA ILE A 52 -2.11 -5.70 11.78
C ILE A 52 -3.36 -5.60 12.65
N PRO A 53 -3.30 -5.33 13.97
CA PRO A 53 -4.48 -5.25 14.81
C PRO A 53 -5.39 -4.06 14.42
N TYR A 54 -4.82 -2.93 14.03
CA TYR A 54 -5.58 -1.76 13.57
C TYR A 54 -6.33 -2.04 12.27
N PHE A 55 -5.67 -2.68 11.31
CA PHE A 55 -6.28 -3.06 10.05
C PHE A 55 -7.50 -3.98 10.28
N LYS A 56 -7.34 -5.04 11.06
CA LYS A 56 -8.44 -5.98 11.37
C LYS A 56 -9.64 -5.27 11.98
N LYS A 57 -9.41 -4.43 12.98
CA LYS A 57 -10.45 -3.65 13.64
C LYS A 57 -11.11 -2.66 12.67
N PHE A 58 -10.29 -1.97 11.86
CA PHE A 58 -10.77 -0.96 10.93
C PHE A 58 -11.69 -1.55 9.85
N VAL A 59 -11.29 -2.64 9.22
CA VAL A 59 -12.09 -3.27 8.16
C VAL A 59 -13.32 -4.00 8.69
N TYR A 60 -13.32 -4.39 9.96
CA TYR A 60 -14.51 -4.89 10.64
C TYR A 60 -15.56 -3.78 10.84
N GLU A 61 -15.13 -2.61 11.31
CA GLU A 61 -16.00 -1.46 11.60
C GLU A 61 -16.40 -0.67 10.35
N ILE A 62 -15.52 -0.66 9.34
CA ILE A 62 -15.69 0.07 8.07
C ILE A 62 -15.32 -0.90 6.94
N PRO A 63 -16.27 -1.75 6.50
CA PRO A 63 -15.96 -2.91 5.66
C PRO A 63 -15.68 -2.60 4.18
N ASN A 64 -16.02 -1.40 3.70
CA ASN A 64 -15.88 -1.04 2.30
C ASN A 64 -15.71 0.47 2.09
N ILE A 65 -15.45 0.86 0.85
CA ILE A 65 -15.17 2.25 0.48
C ILE A 65 -16.38 3.17 0.64
N ASP A 66 -17.60 2.66 0.48
CA ASP A 66 -18.84 3.43 0.70
C ASP A 66 -18.99 3.81 2.17
N SER A 67 -18.81 2.83 3.06
CA SER A 67 -18.83 3.04 4.51
C SER A 67 -17.74 4.03 4.94
N LEU A 68 -16.53 3.92 4.35
CA LEU A 68 -15.43 4.82 4.62
C LEU A 68 -15.72 6.26 4.19
N SER A 69 -16.36 6.43 3.05
CA SER A 69 -16.71 7.76 2.55
C SER A 69 -17.71 8.52 3.44
N LYS A 70 -18.56 7.77 4.13
CA LYS A 70 -19.69 8.27 4.96
C LYS A 70 -19.39 8.26 6.45
N VAL A 71 -18.34 7.57 6.90
CA VAL A 71 -18.02 7.44 8.33
C VAL A 71 -17.89 8.80 9.01
N ASP A 72 -18.38 8.92 10.21
CA ASP A 72 -18.18 10.12 11.03
C ASP A 72 -16.69 10.33 11.36
N ASP A 73 -16.25 11.60 11.37
CA ASP A 73 -14.84 11.92 11.59
C ASP A 73 -14.36 11.53 13.00
N ARG A 74 -15.22 11.63 14.01
CA ARG A 74 -14.89 11.18 15.37
C ARG A 74 -14.67 9.67 15.41
N LYS A 75 -15.57 8.88 14.80
CA LYS A 75 -15.42 7.42 14.68
C LYS A 75 -14.15 7.05 13.92
N LEU A 76 -13.88 7.72 12.78
CA LEU A 76 -12.67 7.49 11.99
C LEU A 76 -11.40 7.74 12.81
N LEU A 77 -11.31 8.88 13.48
CA LEU A 77 -10.14 9.25 14.28
C LEU A 77 -9.97 8.33 15.49
N LYS A 78 -11.06 7.88 16.12
CA LYS A 78 -11.00 6.91 17.21
C LYS A 78 -10.46 5.54 16.77
N LEU A 79 -10.82 5.09 15.56
CA LEU A 79 -10.26 3.85 14.98
C LEU A 79 -8.79 3.99 14.60
N TRP A 80 -8.32 5.22 14.43
CA TRP A 80 -6.92 5.53 14.06
C TRP A 80 -6.06 5.89 15.27
N GLU A 81 -6.67 6.04 16.44
CA GLU A 81 -6.01 6.44 17.69
C GLU A 81 -4.86 5.46 18.03
N GLY A 82 -3.65 5.99 18.24
CA GLY A 82 -2.44 5.21 18.48
C GLY A 82 -1.56 4.97 17.24
N LEU A 83 -2.08 5.11 16.00
CA LEU A 83 -1.25 5.04 14.80
C LEU A 83 -0.48 6.35 14.51
N GLY A 84 -0.93 7.47 15.08
CA GLY A 84 -0.37 8.79 14.81
C GLY A 84 -0.65 9.33 13.40
N TYR A 85 -0.13 10.52 13.10
CA TYR A 85 -0.27 11.16 11.79
C TYR A 85 -1.73 11.16 11.28
N TYR A 86 -2.64 11.74 12.04
CA TYR A 86 -4.09 11.75 11.79
C TYR A 86 -4.51 12.34 10.44
N SER A 87 -3.63 13.13 9.81
CA SER A 87 -3.83 13.62 8.44
C SER A 87 -4.02 12.47 7.44
N ARG A 88 -3.39 11.31 7.68
CA ARG A 88 -3.55 10.10 6.85
C ARG A 88 -4.99 9.59 6.87
N ALA A 89 -5.60 9.50 8.05
CA ALA A 89 -7.00 9.08 8.18
C ALA A 89 -7.96 10.04 7.45
N LYS A 90 -7.75 11.35 7.59
CA LYS A 90 -8.54 12.37 6.89
C LYS A 90 -8.36 12.28 5.36
N ASN A 91 -7.12 12.10 4.90
CA ASN A 91 -6.82 11.93 3.48
C ASN A 91 -7.41 10.63 2.94
N LEU A 92 -7.35 9.53 3.70
CA LEU A 92 -7.97 8.27 3.35
C LEU A 92 -9.48 8.40 3.08
N LYS A 93 -10.21 9.09 3.98
CA LYS A 93 -11.64 9.38 3.78
C LYS A 93 -11.91 10.27 2.57
N ARG A 94 -11.07 11.31 2.36
CA ARG A 94 -11.18 12.18 1.16
C ARG A 94 -10.95 11.37 -0.11
N THR A 95 -9.95 10.51 -0.13
CA THR A 95 -9.64 9.60 -1.24
C THR A 95 -10.82 8.68 -1.53
N ALA A 96 -11.44 8.07 -0.52
CA ALA A 96 -12.66 7.26 -0.70
C ALA A 96 -13.79 8.04 -1.39
N LYS A 97 -14.05 9.28 -0.96
CA LYS A 97 -15.05 10.15 -1.59
C LYS A 97 -14.74 10.45 -3.06
N LEU A 98 -13.48 10.66 -3.40
CA LEU A 98 -13.06 10.93 -4.79
C LEU A 98 -13.16 9.68 -5.67
N ILE A 99 -12.81 8.51 -5.16
CA ILE A 99 -12.94 7.24 -5.89
C ILE A 99 -14.39 6.97 -6.26
N LEU A 100 -15.34 7.21 -5.34
CA LEU A 100 -16.78 7.00 -5.60
C LEU A 100 -17.36 7.95 -6.64
N LYS A 101 -16.72 9.09 -6.91
CA LYS A 101 -17.11 10.01 -7.98
C LYS A 101 -16.64 9.59 -9.38
N ARG A 102 -15.74 8.61 -9.47
CA ARG A 102 -15.17 8.13 -10.74
C ARG A 102 -16.12 7.15 -11.44
N LYS A 103 -15.93 6.97 -12.76
CA LYS A 103 -16.74 6.04 -13.57
C LYS A 103 -16.61 4.59 -13.08
N LYS A 104 -15.39 4.14 -12.75
CA LYS A 104 -15.11 2.83 -12.14
C LYS A 104 -15.19 2.96 -10.62
N LYS A 105 -16.40 3.03 -10.08
CA LYS A 105 -16.63 3.11 -8.63
C LYS A 105 -16.01 1.90 -7.92
N HIS A 106 -15.58 2.10 -6.67
CA HIS A 106 -15.00 1.08 -5.79
C HIS A 106 -13.60 0.56 -6.18
N LEU A 107 -13.08 0.91 -7.36
CA LEU A 107 -11.75 0.54 -7.79
C LEU A 107 -10.78 1.72 -7.73
N LEU A 108 -9.56 1.46 -7.34
CA LEU A 108 -8.47 2.45 -7.42
C LEU A 108 -8.17 2.80 -8.89
N PRO A 109 -7.71 4.00 -9.19
CA PRO A 109 -7.25 4.36 -10.55
C PRO A 109 -6.13 3.44 -11.04
N ASP A 110 -6.08 3.22 -12.35
CA ASP A 110 -5.12 2.34 -13.03
C ASP A 110 -3.97 3.10 -13.73
N THR A 111 -3.86 4.41 -13.49
CA THR A 111 -2.77 5.25 -13.99
C THR A 111 -2.03 5.95 -12.86
N LEU A 112 -0.73 6.18 -13.05
CA LEU A 112 0.12 6.87 -12.08
C LEU A 112 -0.38 8.30 -11.82
N LYS A 113 -0.80 8.99 -12.88
CA LYS A 113 -1.32 10.37 -12.82
C LYS A 113 -2.55 10.44 -11.92
N ASP A 114 -3.55 9.63 -12.21
CA ASP A 114 -4.82 9.65 -11.46
C ASP A 114 -4.67 9.23 -9.99
N LEU A 115 -3.73 8.32 -9.70
CA LEU A 115 -3.43 7.92 -8.33
C LEU A 115 -2.79 9.07 -7.54
N LYS A 116 -1.87 9.81 -8.15
CA LYS A 116 -1.20 10.95 -7.52
C LYS A 116 -2.12 12.16 -7.27
N GLU A 117 -3.25 12.24 -7.97
CA GLU A 117 -4.28 13.24 -7.70
C GLU A 117 -5.07 12.96 -6.42
N LEU A 118 -4.98 11.74 -5.88
CA LEU A 118 -5.68 11.36 -4.65
C LEU A 118 -4.93 11.83 -3.40
N PRO A 119 -5.61 12.45 -2.42
CA PRO A 119 -4.97 12.98 -1.22
C PRO A 119 -4.23 11.91 -0.42
N GLY A 120 -2.95 12.14 -0.13
CA GLY A 120 -2.12 11.23 0.66
C GLY A 120 -1.50 10.08 -0.14
N ILE A 121 -1.67 10.05 -1.47
CA ILE A 121 -1.02 9.08 -2.36
C ILE A 121 0.15 9.76 -3.07
N GLY A 122 1.35 9.44 -2.61
CA GLY A 122 2.61 9.89 -3.20
C GLY A 122 3.14 8.96 -4.29
N ASP A 123 4.38 9.20 -4.72
CA ASP A 123 5.04 8.42 -5.77
C ASP A 123 5.18 6.94 -5.39
N TYR A 124 5.63 6.65 -4.17
CA TYR A 124 5.75 5.29 -3.66
C TYR A 124 4.39 4.57 -3.64
N THR A 125 3.38 5.14 -2.95
CA THR A 125 2.06 4.51 -2.78
C THR A 125 1.37 4.31 -4.13
N SER A 126 1.48 5.25 -5.06
CA SER A 126 0.91 5.10 -6.40
C SER A 126 1.53 3.94 -7.19
N LYS A 127 2.85 3.77 -7.12
CA LYS A 127 3.55 2.65 -7.76
C LYS A 127 3.25 1.32 -7.07
N ALA A 128 3.16 1.31 -5.73
CA ALA A 128 2.76 0.12 -4.97
C ALA A 128 1.36 -0.36 -5.37
N ILE A 129 0.39 0.54 -5.45
CA ILE A 129 -0.96 0.22 -5.93
C ILE A 129 -0.95 -0.34 -7.35
N LEU A 130 -0.20 0.27 -8.28
CA LEU A 130 -0.12 -0.22 -9.66
C LEU A 130 0.50 -1.61 -9.75
N ALA A 131 1.52 -1.89 -8.95
CA ALA A 131 2.14 -3.20 -8.91
C ALA A 131 1.20 -4.26 -8.31
N LEU A 132 0.55 -3.96 -7.17
CA LEU A 132 -0.27 -4.91 -6.42
C LEU A 132 -1.62 -5.19 -7.08
N GLU A 133 -2.33 -4.16 -7.56
CA GLU A 133 -3.70 -4.30 -8.06
C GLU A 133 -3.80 -4.44 -9.58
N TYR A 134 -2.79 -3.97 -10.30
CA TYR A 134 -2.79 -3.95 -11.77
C TYR A 134 -1.64 -4.72 -12.40
N ASN A 135 -0.82 -5.39 -11.58
CA ASN A 135 0.35 -6.16 -12.03
C ASN A 135 1.25 -5.37 -13.01
N ARG A 136 1.37 -4.05 -12.78
CA ARG A 136 2.23 -3.20 -13.59
C ARG A 136 3.69 -3.40 -13.21
N LYS A 137 4.56 -3.46 -14.20
CA LYS A 137 6.03 -3.55 -14.01
C LYS A 137 6.60 -2.20 -13.59
N VAL A 138 6.31 -1.79 -12.37
CA VAL A 138 6.81 -0.55 -11.76
C VAL A 138 7.45 -0.87 -10.41
N ILE A 139 8.51 -0.16 -10.06
CA ILE A 139 9.23 -0.37 -8.81
C ILE A 139 8.88 0.79 -7.86
N PRO A 140 8.18 0.52 -6.76
CA PRO A 140 7.98 1.51 -5.70
C PRO A 140 9.32 1.69 -4.96
N LEU A 141 9.97 2.83 -5.16
CA LEU A 141 11.23 3.15 -4.49
C LEU A 141 10.93 3.76 -3.12
N ASP A 142 11.24 3.03 -2.07
CA ASP A 142 11.31 3.55 -0.70
C ASP A 142 12.77 3.73 -0.26
N GLY A 143 12.98 4.30 0.93
CA GLY A 143 14.32 4.51 1.47
C GLY A 143 15.12 3.22 1.64
N ASN A 144 14.47 2.10 1.98
CA ASN A 144 15.13 0.81 2.17
C ASN A 144 15.61 0.23 0.83
N ILE A 145 14.78 0.32 -0.21
CA ILE A 145 15.13 -0.12 -1.56
C ILE A 145 16.28 0.76 -2.09
N ALA A 146 16.22 2.08 -1.90
CA ALA A 146 17.28 2.98 -2.32
C ALA A 146 18.63 2.66 -1.63
N VAL A 147 18.61 2.43 -0.32
CA VAL A 147 19.81 2.04 0.45
C VAL A 147 20.34 0.68 -0.01
N SER A 148 19.47 -0.31 -0.19
CA SER A 148 19.88 -1.64 -0.68
C SER A 148 20.51 -1.56 -2.05
N TYR A 149 19.98 -0.74 -2.95
CA TYR A 149 20.52 -0.55 -4.29
C TYR A 149 21.92 0.07 -4.24
N THR A 150 22.14 1.10 -3.42
CA THR A 150 23.47 1.72 -3.26
C THR A 150 24.49 0.75 -2.68
N HIS A 151 24.12 -0.08 -1.72
CA HIS A 151 25.01 -1.11 -1.16
C HIS A 151 25.34 -2.23 -2.14
N LEU A 152 24.41 -2.60 -3.02
CA LEU A 152 24.62 -3.64 -4.03
C LEU A 152 25.41 -3.14 -5.25
N THR A 153 25.38 -1.84 -5.53
CA THR A 153 26.00 -1.27 -6.75
C THR A 153 27.32 -0.53 -6.48
N LEU A 154 27.73 -0.39 -5.21
CA LEU A 154 28.90 0.38 -4.81
C LEU A 154 30.13 -0.44 -4.44
N PRO A 155 30.62 -1.39 -5.18
CA PRO A 155 32.01 -1.71 -5.04
C PRO A 155 32.69 -2.01 -6.36
N THR A 156 32.67 -1.12 -7.30
CA THR A 156 33.46 -1.35 -8.54
C THR A 156 34.15 -0.08 -9.04
N THR A 157 34.45 0.87 -8.18
CA THR A 157 35.52 1.81 -8.45
C THR A 157 36.78 1.28 -7.76
N PRO A 158 37.75 0.70 -8.50
CA PRO A 158 39.06 0.52 -7.93
C PRO A 158 39.59 1.90 -7.57
N TYR A 159 39.98 2.06 -6.31
CA TYR A 159 40.79 3.21 -5.93
C TYR A 159 42.08 3.10 -6.73
N VAL A 160 42.28 4.06 -7.65
CA VAL A 160 43.59 4.34 -8.28
C VAL A 160 44.32 5.27 -7.35
#